data_8c3114c1cb728ad09bf61c7b4120132c
#
_entry.id   8c3114c1cb728ad09bf61c7b4120132c
#
_cell.length_a   1.000
_cell.length_b   1.000
_cell.length_c   1.000
_cell.angle_alpha   90.00
_cell.angle_beta   90.00
_cell.angle_gamma   90.00
#
_symmetry.space_group_name_H-M   'P 1'
#
loop_
_entity.id
_entity.type
_entity.pdbx_description
1 polymer ?
#
loop_
_entity_poly.entity_id
_entity_poly.type
_entity_poly.pdbx_seq_one_letter_code
_entity_poly.pdbx_strand_id
1 'polypeptide(L)'
;EIASCLVGSEMCIRDSYKSSAKNIDLNEVYAGLQIQLLTYLDAVCKQEDLMPAGILYFSLLEQMVKSDKKITEEEIENEIRKNFKMKGLIVADVKIIKLHDKILETGSSKIVPAAITSSGEVNKKWTSGVSKEEFKVLQDDIQKIIKDIAKEILSGKIDLKPYNKKGRTPCKYCEYKAICGFNTKNPGNCYNYI
;
A
#
# COMPACT_ATOMS: atom_id res chain seq x y z
N GLU A 1 2.74 11.80 5.04
CA GLU A 1 2.17 10.47 5.32
C GLU A 1 3.27 9.51 5.78
N ILE A 2 3.02 8.74 6.83
CA ILE A 2 3.93 7.70 7.30
C ILE A 2 3.49 6.40 6.66
N ALA A 3 4.41 5.72 5.98
CA ALA A 3 4.23 4.35 5.55
C ALA A 3 5.01 3.44 6.50
N SER A 4 4.34 2.54 7.18
CA SER A 4 4.97 1.60 8.08
C SER A 4 4.76 0.16 7.65
N CYS A 5 5.77 -0.67 7.84
CA CYS A 5 5.66 -2.11 7.75
C CYS A 5 5.84 -2.71 9.14
N LEU A 6 4.97 -3.65 9.48
CA LEU A 6 4.93 -4.30 10.78
C LEU A 6 5.42 -5.73 10.64
N VAL A 7 6.32 -6.12 11.53
CA VAL A 7 7.00 -7.41 11.44
C VAL A 7 7.10 -8.04 12.84
N GLY A 8 6.70 -9.30 12.95
CA GLY A 8 6.96 -10.15 14.10
C GLY A 8 6.09 -9.98 15.34
N SER A 9 6.34 -10.79 16.35
CA SER A 9 5.66 -10.78 17.65
C SER A 9 6.05 -9.61 18.54
N GLU A 10 7.21 -9.00 18.28
CA GLU A 10 7.73 -7.79 18.91
C GLU A 10 7.77 -6.70 17.85
N MET A 11 6.64 -6.15 17.47
CA MET A 11 6.42 -5.16 16.43
C MET A 11 7.66 -4.33 16.06
N CYS A 12 8.51 -4.85 15.16
CA CYS A 12 9.53 -4.05 14.50
C CYS A 12 8.81 -3.16 13.46
N ILE A 13 8.86 -1.85 13.65
CA ILE A 13 8.21 -0.89 12.77
C ILE A 13 9.28 -0.20 11.92
N ARG A 14 9.12 -0.25 10.61
CA ARG A 14 9.89 0.55 9.64
C ARG A 14 9.01 1.64 9.08
N ASP A 15 9.38 2.87 9.29
CA ASP A 15 8.64 4.04 8.82
C ASP A 15 9.30 4.69 7.61
N SER A 16 8.47 5.20 6.71
CA SER A 16 8.90 6.02 5.58
C SER A 16 7.89 7.15 5.35
N TYR A 17 8.40 8.37 5.22
CA TYR A 17 7.56 9.55 4.99
C TYR A 17 7.26 9.75 3.51
N LYS A 18 6.01 10.11 3.21
CA LYS A 18 5.53 10.44 1.85
C LYS A 18 4.81 11.79 1.86
N SER A 19 5.03 12.61 0.86
CA SER A 19 4.44 13.95 0.72
C SER A 19 2.97 13.94 0.30
N SER A 20 2.41 12.80 -0.09
CA SER A 20 1.02 12.69 -0.56
C SER A 20 0.33 11.47 0.02
N ALA A 21 -1.00 11.55 0.15
CA ALA A 21 -1.82 10.42 0.56
C ALA A 21 -1.62 9.22 -0.37
N LYS A 22 -1.32 8.07 0.23
CA LYS A 22 -1.07 6.82 -0.48
C LYS A 22 -2.05 5.75 -0.01
N ASN A 23 -2.31 4.83 -0.91
CA ASN A 23 -2.97 3.57 -0.62
C ASN A 23 -2.28 2.49 -1.47
N ILE A 24 -2.30 1.25 -1.02
CA ILE A 24 -1.74 0.14 -1.78
C ILE A 24 -2.70 -0.18 -2.92
N ASP A 25 -2.14 -0.24 -4.13
CA ASP A 25 -2.81 -0.75 -5.32
C ASP A 25 -1.98 -1.90 -5.88
N LEU A 26 -2.51 -3.11 -5.78
CA LEU A 26 -1.81 -4.31 -6.22
C LEU A 26 -1.49 -4.28 -7.72
N ASN A 27 -2.32 -3.63 -8.55
CA ASN A 27 -2.00 -3.50 -9.98
C ASN A 27 -0.73 -2.66 -10.18
N GLU A 28 -0.57 -1.57 -9.41
CA GLU A 28 0.66 -0.79 -9.44
C GLU A 28 1.85 -1.55 -8.86
N VAL A 29 1.63 -2.36 -7.82
CA VAL A 29 2.67 -3.24 -7.25
C VAL A 29 3.18 -4.23 -8.30
N TYR A 30 2.28 -4.94 -8.98
CA TYR A 30 2.65 -5.88 -10.03
C TYR A 30 3.23 -5.20 -11.29
N ALA A 31 2.93 -3.94 -11.50
CA ALA A 31 3.59 -3.11 -12.53
C ALA A 31 4.97 -2.57 -12.10
N GLY A 32 5.45 -2.90 -10.90
CA GLY A 32 6.75 -2.46 -10.38
C GLY A 32 6.76 -1.03 -9.83
N LEU A 33 5.59 -0.40 -9.61
CA LEU A 33 5.52 1.02 -9.23
C LEU A 33 5.45 1.26 -7.71
N GLN A 34 4.74 0.44 -6.96
CA GLN A 34 4.56 0.58 -5.50
C GLN A 34 5.30 -0.51 -4.71
N ILE A 35 6.49 -0.89 -5.14
CA ILE A 35 7.23 -2.01 -4.54
C ILE A 35 8.01 -1.65 -3.27
N GLN A 36 8.28 -0.36 -3.02
CA GLN A 36 9.20 0.08 -1.97
C GLN A 36 8.86 -0.48 -0.59
N LEU A 37 7.62 -0.34 -0.16
CA LEU A 37 7.21 -0.75 1.19
C LEU A 37 7.26 -2.27 1.37
N LEU A 38 6.85 -3.00 0.34
CA LEU A 38 6.93 -4.47 0.30
C LEU A 38 8.38 -4.96 0.26
N THR A 39 9.26 -4.25 -0.44
CA THR A 39 10.70 -4.55 -0.46
C THR A 39 11.32 -4.37 0.93
N TYR A 40 10.97 -3.30 1.64
CA TYR A 40 11.45 -3.09 3.00
C TYR A 40 10.96 -4.17 3.95
N LEU A 41 9.68 -4.53 3.86
CA LEU A 41 9.10 -5.60 4.66
C LEU A 41 9.82 -6.94 4.40
N ASP A 42 10.02 -7.30 3.14
CA ASP A 42 10.71 -8.55 2.77
C ASP A 42 12.16 -8.57 3.26
N ALA A 43 12.88 -7.45 3.15
CA ALA A 43 14.25 -7.35 3.63
C ALA A 43 14.35 -7.57 5.15
N VAL A 44 13.46 -6.92 5.92
CA VAL A 44 13.43 -7.06 7.39
C VAL A 44 13.01 -8.47 7.79
N CYS A 45 11.97 -9.03 7.16
CA CYS A 45 11.52 -10.39 7.45
C CYS A 45 12.61 -11.43 7.23
N LYS A 46 13.41 -11.28 6.16
CA LYS A 46 14.51 -12.21 5.87
C LYS A 46 15.72 -12.04 6.78
N GLN A 47 16.05 -10.79 7.12
CA GLN A 47 17.19 -10.49 7.97
C GLN A 47 17.00 -10.97 9.41
N GLU A 48 15.79 -10.89 9.93
CA GLU A 48 15.48 -11.14 11.34
C GLU A 48 14.65 -12.42 11.55
N ASP A 49 14.41 -13.19 10.47
CA ASP A 49 13.55 -14.40 10.48
C ASP A 49 12.16 -14.15 11.08
N LEU A 50 11.53 -13.06 10.64
CA LEU A 50 10.24 -12.60 11.15
C LEU A 50 9.11 -12.84 10.17
N MET A 51 7.89 -12.98 10.70
CA MET A 51 6.70 -13.07 9.86
C MET A 51 6.10 -11.68 9.61
N PRO A 52 5.65 -11.39 8.37
CA PRO A 52 4.98 -10.12 8.08
C PRO A 52 3.65 -10.03 8.85
N ALA A 53 3.35 -8.86 9.39
CA ALA A 53 2.08 -8.56 10.03
C ALA A 53 1.20 -7.63 9.17
N GLY A 54 1.81 -6.75 8.38
CA GLY A 54 1.10 -5.87 7.47
C GLY A 54 1.96 -4.73 6.93
N ILE A 55 1.40 -4.03 5.97
CA ILE A 55 1.91 -2.80 5.39
C ILE A 55 0.80 -1.75 5.40
N LEU A 56 1.04 -0.65 6.09
CA LEU A 56 0.02 0.33 6.39
C LEU A 56 0.49 1.75 6.04
N TYR A 57 -0.43 2.58 5.59
CA TYR A 57 -0.26 4.01 5.40
C TYR A 57 -1.08 4.76 6.44
N PHE A 58 -0.43 5.64 7.17
CA PHE A 58 -1.05 6.56 8.10
C PHE A 58 -0.99 7.98 7.54
N SER A 59 -2.15 8.65 7.42
CA SER A 59 -2.22 10.02 6.93
C SER A 59 -1.96 11.00 8.05
N LEU A 60 -0.97 11.88 7.87
CA LEU A 60 -0.70 12.99 8.80
C LEU A 60 -1.43 14.28 8.39
N LEU A 61 -2.12 14.26 7.24
CA LEU A 61 -2.83 15.43 6.74
C LEU A 61 -4.14 15.58 7.49
N GLU A 62 -4.32 16.72 8.14
CA GLU A 62 -5.63 17.14 8.62
C GLU A 62 -6.57 17.36 7.43
N GLN A 63 -7.67 16.62 7.42
CA GLN A 63 -8.71 16.80 6.43
C GLN A 63 -9.78 17.71 7.01
N MET A 64 -10.15 18.75 6.26
CA MET A 64 -11.30 19.58 6.64
C MET A 64 -12.58 18.73 6.59
N VAL A 65 -13.28 18.69 7.71
CA VAL A 65 -14.62 18.08 7.78
C VAL A 65 -15.59 19.02 7.08
N LYS A 66 -16.18 18.54 6.00
CA LYS A 66 -17.23 19.25 5.27
C LYS A 66 -18.58 18.69 5.71
N SER A 67 -19.48 19.55 6.13
CA SER A 67 -20.85 19.17 6.46
C SER A 67 -21.83 20.22 5.94
N ASP A 68 -22.91 19.77 5.34
CA ASP A 68 -24.03 20.62 4.90
C ASP A 68 -25.00 20.93 6.06
N LYS A 69 -24.78 20.34 7.23
CA LYS A 69 -25.59 20.51 8.45
C LYS A 69 -24.71 21.02 9.58
N LYS A 70 -25.34 21.67 10.56
CA LYS A 70 -24.68 21.98 11.83
C LYS A 70 -24.33 20.66 12.52
N ILE A 71 -23.06 20.45 12.78
CA ILE A 71 -22.54 19.28 13.49
C ILE A 71 -21.92 19.72 14.80
N THR A 72 -21.95 18.87 15.80
CA THR A 72 -21.37 19.13 17.13
C THR A 72 -19.85 18.95 17.08
N GLU A 73 -19.15 19.51 18.07
CA GLU A 73 -17.69 19.31 18.20
C GLU A 73 -17.32 17.82 18.32
N GLU A 74 -18.12 17.03 19.03
CA GLU A 74 -17.91 15.59 19.17
C GLU A 74 -18.06 14.86 17.84
N GLU A 75 -19.01 15.26 17.00
CA GLU A 75 -19.18 14.70 15.65
C GLU A 75 -17.99 15.07 14.76
N ILE A 76 -17.47 16.30 14.86
CA ILE A 76 -16.28 16.74 14.14
C ILE A 76 -15.06 15.89 14.56
N GLU A 77 -14.83 15.73 15.87
CA GLU A 77 -13.74 14.87 16.35
C GLU A 77 -13.85 13.42 15.86
N ASN A 78 -15.04 12.87 15.86
CA ASN A 78 -15.26 11.50 15.37
C ASN A 78 -14.98 11.37 13.87
N GLU A 79 -15.35 12.37 13.05
CA GLU A 79 -15.01 12.38 11.61
C GLU A 79 -13.49 12.54 11.39
N ILE A 80 -12.83 13.43 12.15
CA ILE A 80 -11.36 13.57 12.10
C ILE A 80 -10.69 12.24 12.47
N ARG A 81 -11.13 11.57 13.53
CA ARG A 81 -10.58 10.27 13.96
C ARG A 81 -10.75 9.19 12.89
N LYS A 82 -11.87 9.16 12.16
CA LYS A 82 -12.07 8.23 11.03
C LYS A 82 -11.05 8.45 9.92
N ASN A 83 -10.64 9.70 9.67
CA ASN A 83 -9.67 10.04 8.65
C ASN A 83 -8.25 9.58 9.01
N PHE A 84 -7.95 9.41 10.29
CA PHE A 84 -6.68 8.86 10.77
C PHE A 84 -6.60 7.33 10.73
N LYS A 85 -7.69 6.64 10.36
CA LYS A 85 -7.65 5.19 10.19
C LYS A 85 -6.62 4.82 9.13
N MET A 86 -5.71 3.92 9.48
CA MET A 86 -4.67 3.43 8.57
C MET A 86 -5.28 2.72 7.36
N LYS A 87 -4.60 2.80 6.23
CA LYS A 87 -4.98 2.14 4.96
C LYS A 87 -3.84 1.22 4.53
N GLY A 88 -4.16 0.09 3.92
CA GLY A 88 -3.14 -0.83 3.45
C GLY A 88 -3.59 -2.28 3.52
N LEU A 89 -2.63 -3.18 3.65
CA LEU A 89 -2.85 -4.62 3.79
C LEU A 89 -2.39 -5.09 5.16
N ILE A 90 -3.19 -5.92 5.80
CA ILE A 90 -2.88 -6.58 7.08
C ILE A 90 -3.01 -8.09 6.90
N VAL A 91 -2.23 -8.86 7.64
CA VAL A 91 -2.42 -10.30 7.68
C VAL A 91 -3.74 -10.60 8.39
N ALA A 92 -4.62 -11.34 7.72
CA ALA A 92 -5.96 -11.68 8.20
C ALA A 92 -5.94 -12.78 9.28
N ASP A 93 -5.29 -12.48 10.39
CA ASP A 93 -5.20 -13.33 11.57
C ASP A 93 -5.66 -12.52 12.80
N VAL A 94 -6.59 -13.07 13.57
CA VAL A 94 -7.17 -12.39 14.75
C VAL A 94 -6.10 -11.98 15.76
N LYS A 95 -5.07 -12.80 15.97
CA LYS A 95 -3.98 -12.49 16.89
C LYS A 95 -3.20 -11.27 16.42
N ILE A 96 -2.89 -11.24 15.11
CA ILE A 96 -2.18 -10.12 14.50
C ILE A 96 -3.03 -8.84 14.54
N ILE A 97 -4.32 -8.93 14.24
CA ILE A 97 -5.24 -7.79 14.33
C ILE A 97 -5.27 -7.23 15.77
N LYS A 98 -5.35 -8.10 16.78
CA LYS A 98 -5.33 -7.69 18.19
C LYS A 98 -3.99 -7.12 18.67
N LEU A 99 -2.88 -7.44 18.04
CA LEU A 99 -1.59 -6.79 18.29
C LEU A 99 -1.59 -5.32 17.82
N HIS A 100 -2.30 -5.03 16.73
CA HIS A 100 -2.44 -3.66 16.22
C HIS A 100 -3.48 -2.83 16.99
N ASP A 101 -4.57 -3.47 17.40
CA ASP A 101 -5.67 -2.84 18.14
C ASP A 101 -6.09 -3.73 19.30
N LYS A 102 -5.45 -3.50 20.44
CA LYS A 102 -5.64 -4.30 21.67
C LYS A 102 -7.04 -4.18 22.26
N ILE A 103 -7.76 -3.11 21.91
CA ILE A 103 -9.10 -2.81 22.45
C ILE A 103 -10.17 -3.49 21.60
N LEU A 104 -9.83 -3.91 20.38
CA LEU A 104 -10.78 -4.49 19.45
C LEU A 104 -11.18 -5.91 19.88
N GLU A 105 -12.37 -6.06 20.41
CA GLU A 105 -12.96 -7.38 20.68
C GLU A 105 -13.81 -7.85 19.49
N THR A 106 -14.75 -7.01 19.04
CA THR A 106 -15.64 -7.27 17.90
C THR A 106 -15.90 -5.97 17.13
N GLY A 107 -16.35 -6.10 15.88
CA GLY A 107 -16.66 -4.96 15.03
C GLY A 107 -15.46 -4.49 14.21
N SER A 108 -15.50 -3.26 13.73
CA SER A 108 -14.45 -2.67 12.89
C SER A 108 -13.47 -1.86 13.74
N SER A 109 -12.17 -2.10 13.56
CA SER A 109 -11.14 -1.29 14.18
C SER A 109 -11.22 0.17 13.73
N LYS A 110 -10.93 1.09 14.65
CA LYS A 110 -10.80 2.53 14.37
C LYS A 110 -9.38 2.90 13.92
N ILE A 111 -8.42 2.00 14.10
CA ILE A 111 -6.99 2.26 13.87
C ILE A 111 -6.52 1.60 12.55
N VAL A 112 -6.81 0.32 12.37
CA VAL A 112 -6.36 -0.47 11.23
C VAL A 112 -7.51 -0.91 10.32
N PRO A 113 -7.27 -1.25 9.04
CA PRO A 113 -8.31 -1.67 8.11
C PRO A 113 -8.74 -3.13 8.36
N ALA A 114 -9.18 -3.43 9.56
CA ALA A 114 -9.57 -4.77 9.98
C ALA A 114 -10.87 -4.77 10.80
N ALA A 115 -11.54 -5.91 10.81
CA ALA A 115 -12.75 -6.13 11.60
C ALA A 115 -12.81 -7.58 12.10
N ILE A 116 -13.40 -7.77 13.29
CA ILE A 116 -13.62 -9.06 13.92
C ILE A 116 -15.12 -9.27 14.05
N THR A 117 -15.61 -10.45 13.68
CA THR A 117 -17.03 -10.84 13.82
C THR A 117 -17.39 -11.08 15.29
N SER A 118 -18.67 -11.13 15.60
CA SER A 118 -19.16 -11.54 16.93
C SER A 118 -18.76 -12.97 17.32
N SER A 119 -18.45 -13.81 16.33
CA SER A 119 -17.91 -15.17 16.58
C SER A 119 -16.40 -15.19 16.87
N GLY A 120 -15.73 -14.03 16.86
CA GLY A 120 -14.29 -13.92 17.10
C GLY A 120 -13.41 -14.24 15.89
N GLU A 121 -13.97 -14.31 14.69
CA GLU A 121 -13.25 -14.54 13.45
C GLU A 121 -12.99 -13.26 12.67
N VAL A 122 -12.03 -13.28 11.73
CA VAL A 122 -11.77 -12.13 10.86
C VAL A 122 -12.94 -11.92 9.91
N ASN A 123 -13.49 -10.72 9.90
CA ASN A 123 -14.51 -10.33 8.94
C ASN A 123 -13.88 -9.96 7.60
N LYS A 124 -13.87 -10.89 6.65
CA LYS A 124 -13.25 -10.73 5.32
C LYS A 124 -13.83 -9.56 4.51
N LYS A 125 -15.10 -9.20 4.72
CA LYS A 125 -15.76 -8.11 3.98
C LYS A 125 -15.27 -6.73 4.40
N TRP A 126 -14.92 -6.57 5.67
CA TRP A 126 -14.53 -5.28 6.27
C TRP A 126 -13.03 -5.21 6.62
N THR A 127 -12.28 -6.25 6.27
CA THR A 127 -10.83 -6.32 6.49
C THR A 127 -10.12 -6.21 5.15
N SER A 128 -9.24 -5.22 5.01
CA SER A 128 -8.28 -5.16 3.91
C SER A 128 -7.10 -6.07 4.24
N GLY A 129 -7.33 -7.37 4.19
CA GLY A 129 -6.39 -8.38 4.65
C GLY A 129 -6.18 -9.49 3.64
N VAL A 130 -5.02 -10.09 3.75
CA VAL A 130 -4.60 -11.27 3.00
C VAL A 130 -4.19 -12.37 3.98
N SER A 131 -4.26 -13.63 3.57
CA SER A 131 -3.75 -14.74 4.38
C SER A 131 -2.21 -14.67 4.50
N LYS A 132 -1.64 -15.46 5.42
CA LYS A 132 -0.17 -15.57 5.54
C LYS A 132 0.47 -16.12 4.27
N GLU A 133 -0.20 -17.07 3.65
CA GLU A 133 0.22 -17.71 2.40
C GLU A 133 0.19 -16.72 1.24
N GLU A 134 -0.89 -15.97 1.08
CA GLU A 134 -1.01 -14.92 0.07
C GLU A 134 0.04 -13.81 0.28
N PHE A 135 0.33 -13.46 1.54
CA PHE A 135 1.37 -12.48 1.84
C PHE A 135 2.75 -12.97 1.42
N LYS A 136 3.04 -14.26 1.64
CA LYS A 136 4.29 -14.89 1.19
C LYS A 136 4.40 -14.90 -0.33
N VAL A 137 3.33 -15.26 -1.04
CA VAL A 137 3.30 -15.19 -2.51
C VAL A 137 3.60 -13.77 -2.98
N LEU A 138 2.99 -12.75 -2.36
CA LEU A 138 3.25 -11.36 -2.69
C LEU A 138 4.73 -10.98 -2.47
N GLN A 139 5.38 -11.44 -1.40
CA GLN A 139 6.82 -11.23 -1.17
C GLN A 139 7.68 -11.90 -2.25
N ASP A 140 7.36 -13.14 -2.63
CA ASP A 140 8.08 -13.86 -3.67
C ASP A 140 7.93 -13.18 -5.05
N ASP A 141 6.73 -12.72 -5.38
CA ASP A 141 6.45 -11.95 -6.60
C ASP A 141 7.25 -10.64 -6.64
N ILE A 142 7.33 -9.91 -5.53
CA ILE A 142 8.15 -8.69 -5.44
C ILE A 142 9.62 -8.99 -5.71
N GLN A 143 10.15 -10.06 -5.14
CA GLN A 143 11.53 -10.47 -5.38
C GLN A 143 11.78 -10.79 -6.86
N LYS A 144 10.81 -11.44 -7.51
CA LYS A 144 10.87 -11.73 -8.95
C LYS A 144 10.87 -10.43 -9.76
N ILE A 145 9.94 -9.51 -9.48
CA ILE A 145 9.85 -8.21 -10.15
C ILE A 145 11.16 -7.45 -10.05
N ILE A 146 11.74 -7.36 -8.84
CA ILE A 146 13.03 -6.67 -8.63
C ILE A 146 14.14 -7.32 -9.45
N LYS A 147 14.24 -8.65 -9.46
CA LYS A 147 15.23 -9.39 -10.24
C LYS A 147 15.06 -9.17 -11.74
N ASP A 148 13.83 -9.14 -12.22
CA ASP A 148 13.53 -8.96 -13.64
C ASP A 148 13.85 -7.52 -14.08
N ILE A 149 13.51 -6.51 -13.27
CA ILE A 149 13.91 -5.11 -13.49
C ILE A 149 15.46 -5.00 -13.53
N ALA A 150 16.15 -5.61 -12.57
CA ALA A 150 17.60 -5.59 -12.53
C ALA A 150 18.23 -6.23 -13.80
N LYS A 151 17.70 -7.36 -14.27
CA LYS A 151 18.13 -8.01 -15.53
C LYS A 151 17.89 -7.10 -16.73
N GLU A 152 16.74 -6.44 -16.81
CA GLU A 152 16.44 -5.51 -17.92
C GLU A 152 17.43 -4.35 -17.94
N ILE A 153 17.74 -3.76 -16.77
CA ILE A 153 18.76 -2.70 -16.64
C ILE A 153 20.14 -3.20 -17.10
N LEU A 154 20.57 -4.36 -16.61
CA LEU A 154 21.87 -4.94 -16.94
C LEU A 154 22.00 -5.34 -18.43
N SER A 155 20.89 -5.70 -19.07
CA SER A 155 20.86 -6.01 -20.51
C SER A 155 20.84 -4.77 -21.41
N GLY A 156 20.81 -3.57 -20.83
CA GLY A 156 20.74 -2.31 -21.57
C GLY A 156 19.40 -2.08 -22.26
N LYS A 157 18.32 -2.67 -21.77
CA LYS A 157 16.98 -2.48 -22.33
C LYS A 157 16.48 -1.06 -22.07
N ILE A 158 16.19 -0.32 -23.14
CA ILE A 158 15.77 1.09 -23.13
C ILE A 158 14.42 1.33 -23.82
N ASP A 159 13.58 0.32 -23.91
CA ASP A 159 12.28 0.41 -24.56
C ASP A 159 11.40 1.52 -23.96
N LEU A 160 10.82 2.34 -24.81
CA LEU A 160 9.88 3.39 -24.39
C LEU A 160 8.48 2.80 -24.19
N LYS A 161 8.21 2.29 -23.01
CA LYS A 161 6.92 1.71 -22.60
C LYS A 161 6.42 2.34 -21.29
N PRO A 162 6.09 3.64 -21.29
CA PRO A 162 5.56 4.28 -20.09
C PRO A 162 4.23 3.65 -19.69
N TYR A 163 3.94 3.61 -18.38
CA TYR A 163 2.65 3.10 -17.93
C TYR A 163 1.53 4.10 -18.17
N ASN A 164 0.31 3.56 -18.29
CA ASN A 164 -0.92 4.34 -18.37
C ASN A 164 -1.99 3.68 -17.48
N LYS A 165 -2.38 4.38 -16.42
CA LYS A 165 -3.45 3.97 -15.53
C LYS A 165 -4.65 4.89 -15.71
N LYS A 166 -5.69 4.43 -16.40
CA LYS A 166 -6.93 5.20 -16.65
C LYS A 166 -6.64 6.62 -17.17
N GLY A 167 -5.74 6.77 -18.14
CA GLY A 167 -5.33 8.05 -18.71
C GLY A 167 -4.29 8.83 -17.90
N ARG A 168 -3.88 8.34 -16.74
CA ARG A 168 -2.78 8.92 -15.96
C ARG A 168 -1.47 8.27 -16.37
N THR A 169 -0.55 9.09 -16.87
CA THR A 169 0.78 8.65 -17.32
C THR A 169 1.86 9.59 -16.78
N PRO A 170 3.07 9.10 -16.46
CA PRO A 170 4.18 9.93 -16.04
C PRO A 170 4.60 10.92 -17.12
N CYS A 171 4.33 10.63 -18.40
CA CYS A 171 4.66 11.51 -19.52
C CYS A 171 4.03 12.90 -19.42
N LYS A 172 2.93 13.06 -18.67
CA LYS A 172 2.27 14.36 -18.47
C LYS A 172 3.17 15.37 -17.76
N TYR A 173 4.00 14.90 -16.83
CA TYR A 173 4.86 15.74 -15.98
C TYR A 173 6.36 15.49 -16.22
N CYS A 174 6.69 14.79 -17.31
CA CYS A 174 8.07 14.43 -17.63
C CYS A 174 8.82 15.65 -18.21
N GLU A 175 9.92 16.02 -17.60
CA GLU A 175 10.80 17.11 -18.05
C GLU A 175 11.47 16.80 -19.40
N TYR A 176 11.68 15.52 -19.70
CA TYR A 176 12.30 15.03 -20.93
C TYR A 176 11.32 14.83 -22.09
N LYS A 177 10.06 15.25 -21.95
CA LYS A 177 9.01 15.03 -22.97
C LYS A 177 9.39 15.53 -24.35
N ALA A 178 10.04 16.69 -24.41
CA ALA A 178 10.45 17.31 -25.69
C ALA A 178 11.57 16.54 -26.40
N ILE A 179 12.49 15.94 -25.63
CA ILE A 179 13.61 15.14 -26.16
C ILE A 179 13.17 13.72 -26.47
N CYS A 180 12.38 13.12 -25.58
CA CYS A 180 11.90 11.74 -25.72
C CYS A 180 11.01 11.54 -26.95
N GLY A 181 10.15 12.53 -27.27
CA GLY A 181 9.25 12.47 -28.42
C GLY A 181 8.30 11.28 -28.42
N PHE A 182 8.03 10.65 -27.26
CA PHE A 182 7.13 9.50 -27.17
C PHE A 182 5.76 9.84 -27.75
N ASN A 183 5.37 9.06 -28.74
CA ASN A 183 4.05 9.15 -29.39
C ASN A 183 3.61 7.75 -29.81
N THR A 184 2.41 7.36 -29.44
CA THR A 184 1.84 6.06 -29.80
C THR A 184 1.58 5.87 -31.31
N LYS A 185 1.66 6.94 -32.09
CA LYS A 185 1.61 6.87 -33.57
C LYS A 185 2.92 6.36 -34.18
N ASN A 186 4.02 6.42 -33.42
CA ASN A 186 5.30 5.93 -33.91
C ASN A 186 5.36 4.39 -33.74
N PRO A 187 5.84 3.65 -34.76
CA PRO A 187 5.99 2.22 -34.64
C PRO A 187 6.83 1.80 -33.45
N GLY A 188 6.35 0.81 -32.69
CA GLY A 188 7.05 0.29 -31.50
C GLY A 188 6.76 1.02 -30.20
N ASN A 189 6.19 2.23 -30.23
CA ASN A 189 5.83 2.96 -29.04
C ASN A 189 4.44 2.55 -28.55
N CYS A 190 4.35 2.03 -27.34
CA CYS A 190 3.08 1.69 -26.70
C CYS A 190 3.10 2.00 -25.21
N TYR A 191 1.91 2.22 -24.65
CA TYR A 191 1.76 2.28 -23.21
C TYR A 191 1.68 0.88 -22.60
N ASN A 192 2.25 0.74 -21.40
CA ASN A 192 1.95 -0.38 -20.52
C ASN A 192 0.70 -0.01 -19.70
N TYR A 193 -0.43 -0.63 -19.99
CA TYR A 193 -1.71 -0.36 -19.32
C TYR A 193 -1.83 -1.16 -18.04
N ILE A 194 -2.25 -0.48 -16.94
CA ILE A 194 -2.44 -1.04 -15.59
C ILE A 194 -3.75 -0.54 -14.96
#